data_70022df3bb94fc961c539d7805050683
#
_entry.id   70022df3bb94fc961c539d7805050683
#
_cell.length_a   1.000
_cell.length_b   1.000
_cell.length_c   1.000
_cell.angle_alpha   90.00
_cell.angle_beta   90.00
_cell.angle_gamma   90.00
#
_symmetry.space_group_name_H-M   'P 1'
#
loop_
_entity.id
_entity.type
_entity.pdbx_description
1 polymer ?
#
loop_
_entity_poly.entity_id
_entity_poly.type
_entity_poly.pdbx_seq_one_letter_code
_entity_poly.pdbx_strand_id
1 'polypeptide(L)'
;AEPIANVGEQEHALIERIKASGAPAMLVINKIDTVEKEALLPVIAAYQQEFDFDEVIPISAKWRDGVATLLEACEKYAQPGPMLFPEDMVTDMPEKQVMAEIIREKLLWNLEKEIPHGTAVEITKFSERDDGIIDIDATIYCEKASHKGIIIGKQGAMLKKISSQARADCERFMGTKVYLQTWVRVKENWRDSQYLISNFGYDARQ
;
A
#
# COMPACT_ATOMS: atom_id res chain seq x y z
N ALA A 1 9.06 3.50 -11.01
CA ALA A 1 8.49 4.04 -12.26
C ALA A 1 7.52 3.04 -12.89
N GLU A 2 6.66 3.48 -13.77
CA GLU A 2 5.85 2.65 -14.67
C GLU A 2 6.55 2.50 -16.03
N PRO A 3 6.18 1.51 -16.88
CA PRO A 3 6.85 1.26 -18.16
C PRO A 3 6.37 2.23 -19.25
N ILE A 4 6.54 3.53 -19.00
CA ILE A 4 6.14 4.65 -19.89
C ILE A 4 7.40 5.45 -20.20
N ALA A 5 7.69 5.64 -21.50
CA ALA A 5 8.91 6.32 -21.98
C ALA A 5 8.84 7.86 -21.84
N ASN A 6 7.94 8.39 -21.03
CA ASN A 6 7.81 9.82 -20.76
C ASN A 6 8.08 10.07 -19.29
N VAL A 7 9.19 10.74 -18.99
CA VAL A 7 9.52 11.18 -17.64
C VAL A 7 8.70 12.43 -17.33
N GLY A 8 7.77 12.33 -16.38
CA GLY A 8 6.87 13.43 -16.02
C GLY A 8 7.50 14.44 -15.06
N GLU A 9 6.80 15.53 -14.78
CA GLU A 9 7.27 16.58 -13.87
C GLU A 9 7.56 16.07 -12.45
N GLN A 10 6.77 15.12 -11.98
CA GLN A 10 6.95 14.53 -10.64
C GLN A 10 8.21 13.66 -10.57
N GLU A 11 8.46 12.88 -11.62
CA GLU A 11 9.67 12.08 -11.75
C GLU A 11 10.90 12.97 -11.87
N HIS A 12 10.87 14.04 -12.66
CA HIS A 12 11.95 15.01 -12.73
C HIS A 12 12.25 15.63 -11.37
N ALA A 13 11.21 16.07 -10.63
CA ALA A 13 11.40 16.64 -9.30
C ALA A 13 12.03 15.63 -8.32
N LEU A 14 11.66 14.35 -8.41
CA LEU A 14 12.27 13.28 -7.61
C LEU A 14 13.71 13.03 -7.99
N ILE A 15 14.03 12.97 -9.29
CA ILE A 15 15.39 12.77 -9.81
C ILE A 15 16.30 13.92 -9.34
N GLU A 16 15.84 15.17 -9.37
CA GLU A 16 16.62 16.30 -8.86
C GLU A 16 16.94 16.18 -7.37
N ARG A 17 15.98 15.67 -6.58
CA ARG A 17 16.22 15.39 -5.15
C ARG A 17 17.24 14.26 -4.95
N ILE A 18 17.20 13.21 -5.77
CA ILE A 18 18.16 12.12 -5.75
C ILE A 18 19.56 12.66 -6.09
N LYS A 19 19.71 13.45 -7.15
CA LYS A 19 20.96 14.12 -7.52
C LYS A 19 21.52 14.94 -6.35
N ALA A 20 20.67 15.71 -5.69
CA ALA A 20 21.07 16.55 -4.56
C ALA A 20 21.50 15.74 -3.31
N SER A 21 20.98 14.53 -3.13
CA SER A 21 21.33 13.67 -2.00
C SER A 21 22.71 13.02 -2.14
N GLY A 22 23.18 12.79 -3.37
CA GLY A 22 24.41 12.03 -3.66
C GLY A 22 24.36 10.55 -3.23
N ALA A 23 23.19 10.04 -2.89
CA ALA A 23 23.01 8.64 -2.50
C ALA A 23 22.95 7.73 -3.73
N PRO A 24 23.43 6.47 -3.62
CA PRO A 24 23.20 5.47 -4.65
C PRO A 24 21.72 5.32 -4.95
N ALA A 25 21.37 5.22 -6.24
CA ALA A 25 19.99 5.16 -6.65
C ALA A 25 19.74 4.05 -7.66
N MET A 26 18.72 3.24 -7.41
CA MET A 26 18.25 2.21 -8.35
C MET A 26 16.94 2.63 -9.00
N LEU A 27 16.84 2.45 -10.30
CA LEU A 27 15.58 2.63 -11.04
C LEU A 27 14.85 1.30 -11.11
N VAL A 28 13.70 1.20 -10.47
CA VAL A 28 12.80 0.04 -10.57
C VAL A 28 11.64 0.39 -11.50
N ILE A 29 11.56 -0.31 -12.64
CA ILE A 29 10.45 -0.16 -13.60
C ILE A 29 9.46 -1.29 -13.33
N ASN A 30 8.33 -0.97 -12.68
CA ASN A 30 7.32 -1.97 -12.29
C ASN A 30 6.21 -2.08 -13.34
N LYS A 31 5.39 -3.14 -13.24
CA LYS A 31 4.26 -3.45 -14.13
C LYS A 31 4.69 -3.82 -15.55
N ILE A 32 5.87 -4.45 -15.71
CA ILE A 32 6.34 -4.88 -17.04
C ILE A 32 5.42 -5.91 -17.71
N ASP A 33 4.53 -6.55 -16.94
CA ASP A 33 3.49 -7.44 -17.43
C ASP A 33 2.40 -6.74 -18.26
N THR A 34 2.40 -5.42 -18.30
CA THR A 34 1.41 -4.61 -19.06
C THR A 34 1.90 -4.18 -20.43
N VAL A 35 3.17 -4.44 -20.76
CA VAL A 35 3.80 -4.03 -22.02
C VAL A 35 4.62 -5.16 -22.64
N GLU A 36 4.89 -5.06 -23.93
CA GLU A 36 5.83 -5.97 -24.60
C GLU A 36 7.28 -5.64 -24.20
N LYS A 37 8.16 -6.67 -24.19
CA LYS A 37 9.55 -6.51 -23.73
C LYS A 37 10.33 -5.44 -24.49
N GLU A 38 10.08 -5.32 -25.77
CA GLU A 38 10.72 -4.34 -26.68
C GLU A 38 10.38 -2.90 -26.28
N ALA A 39 9.22 -2.68 -25.66
CA ALA A 39 8.80 -1.35 -25.18
C ALA A 39 9.59 -0.87 -23.95
N LEU A 40 10.30 -1.76 -23.26
CA LEU A 40 11.09 -1.39 -22.09
C LEU A 40 12.38 -0.64 -22.46
N LEU A 41 12.99 -0.91 -23.61
CA LEU A 41 14.23 -0.28 -24.01
C LEU A 41 14.09 1.25 -24.14
N PRO A 42 13.07 1.80 -24.83
CA PRO A 42 12.85 3.24 -24.85
C PRO A 42 12.59 3.86 -23.47
N VAL A 43 11.91 3.12 -22.58
CA VAL A 43 11.66 3.58 -21.20
C VAL A 43 12.98 3.70 -20.43
N ILE A 44 13.81 2.67 -20.46
CA ILE A 44 15.13 2.67 -19.82
C ILE A 44 15.98 3.82 -20.35
N ALA A 45 16.02 3.99 -21.68
CA ALA A 45 16.80 5.05 -22.31
C ALA A 45 16.33 6.45 -21.89
N ALA A 46 15.01 6.66 -21.78
CA ALA A 46 14.46 7.95 -21.34
C ALA A 46 14.90 8.30 -19.91
N TYR A 47 14.82 7.36 -18.96
CA TYR A 47 15.27 7.59 -17.60
C TYR A 47 16.79 7.74 -17.46
N GLN A 48 17.58 6.99 -18.24
CA GLN A 48 19.05 7.09 -18.25
C GLN A 48 19.55 8.43 -18.83
N GLN A 49 18.77 9.11 -19.66
CA GLN A 49 19.09 10.47 -20.11
C GLN A 49 18.97 11.49 -18.97
N GLU A 50 18.13 11.22 -17.97
CA GLU A 50 17.90 12.12 -16.85
C GLU A 50 18.89 11.91 -15.71
N PHE A 51 19.27 10.66 -15.43
CA PHE A 51 20.17 10.29 -14.35
C PHE A 51 20.86 8.95 -14.61
N ASP A 52 22.14 8.86 -14.22
CA ASP A 52 22.93 7.62 -14.27
C ASP A 52 22.63 6.79 -13.01
N PHE A 53 21.62 5.93 -13.11
CA PHE A 53 21.24 5.04 -12.01
C PHE A 53 22.25 3.91 -11.84
N ASP A 54 22.58 3.57 -10.61
CA ASP A 54 23.51 2.46 -10.29
C ASP A 54 23.00 1.12 -10.83
N GLU A 55 21.70 0.90 -10.79
CA GLU A 55 21.04 -0.30 -11.33
C GLU A 55 19.70 0.10 -11.96
N VAL A 56 19.32 -0.60 -13.03
CA VAL A 56 17.98 -0.48 -13.64
C VAL A 56 17.34 -1.85 -13.68
N ILE A 57 16.26 -2.02 -12.93
CA ILE A 57 15.66 -3.34 -12.68
C ILE A 57 14.17 -3.33 -13.09
N PRO A 58 13.85 -3.91 -14.25
CA PRO A 58 12.46 -4.14 -14.64
C PRO A 58 11.84 -5.27 -13.80
N ILE A 59 10.64 -5.02 -13.27
CA ILE A 59 9.91 -6.02 -12.46
C ILE A 59 8.42 -6.05 -12.79
N SER A 60 7.78 -7.17 -12.49
CA SER A 60 6.34 -7.25 -12.22
C SER A 60 6.12 -7.68 -10.78
N ALA A 61 5.85 -6.74 -9.90
CA ALA A 61 5.54 -7.05 -8.50
C ALA A 61 4.33 -7.97 -8.38
N LYS A 62 3.36 -7.84 -9.29
CA LYS A 62 2.15 -8.68 -9.36
C LYS A 62 2.47 -10.17 -9.57
N TRP A 63 3.42 -10.46 -10.46
CA TRP A 63 3.80 -11.81 -10.83
C TRP A 63 5.13 -12.26 -10.20
N ARG A 64 5.73 -11.41 -9.37
CA ARG A 64 7.04 -11.61 -8.74
C ARG A 64 8.19 -11.80 -9.73
N ASP A 65 8.00 -11.39 -10.98
CA ASP A 65 9.07 -11.39 -11.97
C ASP A 65 10.07 -10.25 -11.67
N GLY A 66 11.36 -10.56 -11.69
CA GLY A 66 12.44 -9.61 -11.38
C GLY A 66 12.59 -9.23 -9.89
N VAL A 67 11.69 -9.67 -8.99
CA VAL A 67 11.75 -9.31 -7.55
C VAL A 67 12.97 -9.90 -6.86
N ALA A 68 13.38 -11.12 -7.20
CA ALA A 68 14.59 -11.72 -6.65
C ALA A 68 15.84 -10.91 -7.03
N THR A 69 15.95 -10.51 -8.30
CA THR A 69 17.04 -9.65 -8.79
C THR A 69 17.07 -8.30 -8.07
N LEU A 70 15.89 -7.70 -7.80
CA LEU A 70 15.81 -6.47 -7.02
C LEU A 70 16.34 -6.67 -5.59
N LEU A 71 15.98 -7.77 -4.92
CA LEU A 71 16.48 -8.08 -3.57
C LEU A 71 18.00 -8.26 -3.57
N GLU A 72 18.54 -9.04 -4.51
CA GLU A 72 20.01 -9.22 -4.66
C GLU A 72 20.72 -7.87 -4.92
N ALA A 73 20.13 -6.98 -5.69
CA ALA A 73 20.66 -5.65 -5.93
C ALA A 73 20.65 -4.81 -4.63
N CYS A 74 19.56 -4.84 -3.85
CA CYS A 74 19.48 -4.15 -2.57
C CYS A 74 20.53 -4.63 -1.57
N GLU A 75 20.83 -5.94 -1.52
CA GLU A 75 21.83 -6.52 -0.64
C GLU A 75 23.24 -5.95 -0.87
N LYS A 76 23.59 -5.57 -2.12
CA LYS A 76 24.88 -4.96 -2.44
C LYS A 76 25.09 -3.61 -1.73
N TYR A 77 24.01 -2.90 -1.44
CA TYR A 77 24.03 -1.57 -0.80
C TYR A 77 23.76 -1.64 0.71
N ALA A 78 23.41 -2.82 1.22
CA ALA A 78 23.23 -3.02 2.65
C ALA A 78 24.57 -2.85 3.41
N GLN A 79 24.55 -2.04 4.45
CA GLN A 79 25.73 -1.81 5.30
C GLN A 79 25.57 -2.54 6.63
N PRO A 80 26.63 -3.16 7.18
CA PRO A 80 26.61 -3.66 8.55
C PRO A 80 26.27 -2.53 9.52
N GLY A 81 25.31 -2.76 10.40
CA GLY A 81 24.86 -1.76 11.36
C GLY A 81 24.24 -2.40 12.59
N PRO A 82 23.93 -1.61 13.61
CA PRO A 82 23.17 -2.10 14.76
C PRO A 82 21.77 -2.50 14.31
N MET A 83 21.18 -3.49 14.96
CA MET A 83 19.79 -3.84 14.79
C MET A 83 18.92 -2.66 15.23
N LEU A 84 18.19 -2.07 14.30
CA LEU A 84 17.34 -0.88 14.56
C LEU A 84 16.00 -1.27 15.19
N PHE A 85 15.53 -2.49 14.94
CA PHE A 85 14.30 -3.06 15.48
C PHE A 85 14.59 -4.41 16.12
N PRO A 86 13.88 -4.82 17.20
CA PRO A 86 13.94 -6.17 17.74
C PRO A 86 13.65 -7.24 16.67
N GLU A 87 14.25 -8.44 16.80
CA GLU A 87 14.06 -9.53 15.80
C GLU A 87 12.62 -10.00 15.66
N ASP A 88 11.81 -9.86 16.69
CA ASP A 88 10.39 -10.20 16.75
C ASP A 88 9.48 -9.07 16.28
N MET A 89 10.01 -7.89 16.01
CA MET A 89 9.23 -6.75 15.55
C MET A 89 9.07 -6.79 14.02
N VAL A 90 7.88 -7.14 13.55
CA VAL A 90 7.54 -7.20 12.12
C VAL A 90 7.36 -5.81 11.52
N THR A 91 6.91 -4.83 12.32
CA THR A 91 6.65 -3.44 11.91
C THR A 91 6.65 -2.53 13.13
N ASP A 92 7.01 -1.26 12.94
CA ASP A 92 6.90 -0.19 13.93
C ASP A 92 5.51 0.48 13.94
N MET A 93 4.64 0.09 13.01
CA MET A 93 3.27 0.60 12.96
C MET A 93 2.45 0.06 14.13
N PRO A 94 1.62 0.89 14.78
CA PRO A 94 0.66 0.42 15.76
C PRO A 94 -0.24 -0.68 15.18
N GLU A 95 -0.49 -1.75 15.93
CA GLU A 95 -1.36 -2.88 15.51
C GLU A 95 -2.69 -2.42 14.92
N LYS A 96 -3.30 -1.42 15.56
CA LYS A 96 -4.53 -0.77 15.08
C LYS A 96 -4.41 -0.26 13.64
N GLN A 97 -3.27 0.31 13.28
CA GLN A 97 -3.03 0.83 11.92
C GLN A 97 -2.79 -0.31 10.93
N VAL A 98 -2.07 -1.35 11.35
CA VAL A 98 -1.89 -2.56 10.54
C VAL A 98 -3.25 -3.21 10.21
N MET A 99 -4.16 -3.29 11.19
CA MET A 99 -5.52 -3.80 10.97
C MET A 99 -6.29 -2.96 9.96
N ALA A 100 -6.17 -1.64 10.01
CA ALA A 100 -6.81 -0.75 9.04
C ALA A 100 -6.27 -1.01 7.62
N GLU A 101 -4.95 -1.19 7.47
CA GLU A 101 -4.32 -1.47 6.17
C GLU A 101 -4.68 -2.86 5.63
N ILE A 102 -4.79 -3.88 6.48
CA ILE A 102 -5.29 -5.22 6.07
C ILE A 102 -6.71 -5.11 5.50
N ILE A 103 -7.59 -4.36 6.15
CA ILE A 103 -8.97 -4.16 5.65
C ILE A 103 -8.93 -3.37 4.33
N ARG A 104 -8.11 -2.33 4.24
CA ARG A 104 -7.95 -1.53 3.02
C ARG A 104 -7.42 -2.34 1.85
N GLU A 105 -6.49 -3.25 2.07
CA GLU A 105 -6.01 -4.19 1.05
C GLU A 105 -7.16 -5.04 0.48
N LYS A 106 -8.09 -5.52 1.33
CA LYS A 106 -9.22 -6.32 0.84
C LYS A 106 -10.23 -5.48 0.05
N LEU A 107 -10.34 -4.19 0.35
CA LEU A 107 -11.10 -3.25 -0.49
C LEU A 107 -10.45 -3.12 -1.88
N LEU A 108 -9.11 -2.94 -1.94
CA LEU A 108 -8.36 -2.86 -3.20
C LEU A 108 -8.49 -4.13 -4.05
N TRP A 109 -8.52 -5.30 -3.43
CA TRP A 109 -8.62 -6.58 -4.16
C TRP A 109 -10.03 -6.92 -4.66
N ASN A 110 -11.07 -6.44 -3.99
CA ASN A 110 -12.45 -6.82 -4.27
C ASN A 110 -13.25 -5.74 -5.00
N LEU A 111 -12.75 -4.52 -5.07
CA LEU A 111 -13.39 -3.40 -5.74
C LEU A 111 -12.57 -2.99 -6.97
N GLU A 112 -13.23 -2.36 -7.93
CA GLU A 112 -12.64 -1.99 -9.20
C GLU A 112 -12.65 -0.47 -9.42
N LYS A 113 -11.90 -0.03 -10.42
CA LYS A 113 -11.78 1.35 -10.87
C LYS A 113 -11.32 2.29 -9.75
N GLU A 114 -11.93 3.46 -9.64
CA GLU A 114 -11.59 4.50 -8.67
C GLU A 114 -12.17 4.29 -7.26
N ILE A 115 -13.06 3.29 -7.09
CA ILE A 115 -13.77 3.12 -5.81
C ILE A 115 -12.82 2.82 -4.67
N PRO A 116 -11.90 1.84 -4.78
CA PRO A 116 -10.99 1.53 -3.68
C PRO A 116 -10.03 2.67 -3.35
N HIS A 117 -9.61 3.45 -4.35
CA HIS A 117 -8.72 4.60 -4.16
C HIS A 117 -9.39 5.76 -3.41
N GLY A 118 -10.73 5.83 -3.43
CA GLY A 118 -11.54 6.80 -2.69
C GLY A 118 -12.00 6.31 -1.32
N THR A 119 -11.38 5.23 -0.78
CA THR A 119 -11.74 4.69 0.54
C THR A 119 -10.66 4.92 1.58
N ALA A 120 -11.10 5.12 2.82
CA ALA A 120 -10.25 5.10 4.01
C ALA A 120 -10.84 4.14 5.05
N VAL A 121 -9.99 3.61 5.92
CA VAL A 121 -10.41 2.71 7.00
C VAL A 121 -9.95 3.29 8.33
N GLU A 122 -10.89 3.45 9.26
CA GLU A 122 -10.64 3.85 10.63
C GLU A 122 -11.00 2.72 11.57
N ILE A 123 -10.10 2.34 12.46
CA ILE A 123 -10.40 1.42 13.56
C ILE A 123 -10.95 2.24 14.72
N THR A 124 -12.24 2.10 14.97
CA THR A 124 -12.96 2.84 16.01
C THR A 124 -12.97 2.12 17.37
N LYS A 125 -12.76 0.81 17.37
CA LYS A 125 -12.56 -0.01 18.58
C LYS A 125 -11.46 -1.02 18.34
N PHE A 126 -10.57 -1.16 19.30
CA PHE A 126 -9.55 -2.20 19.34
C PHE A 126 -9.34 -2.57 20.81
N SER A 127 -9.78 -3.75 21.21
CA SER A 127 -9.70 -4.20 22.60
C SER A 127 -9.61 -5.71 22.68
N GLU A 128 -8.76 -6.19 23.56
CA GLU A 128 -8.67 -7.60 23.91
C GLU A 128 -9.70 -7.93 24.99
N ARG A 129 -10.37 -9.09 24.83
CA ARG A 129 -11.28 -9.67 25.83
C ARG A 129 -10.52 -10.55 26.81
N ASP A 130 -11.14 -10.87 27.95
CA ASP A 130 -10.56 -11.77 28.94
C ASP A 130 -10.27 -13.18 28.39
N ASP A 131 -10.97 -13.60 27.34
CA ASP A 131 -10.76 -14.88 26.63
C ASP A 131 -9.69 -14.83 25.55
N GLY A 132 -8.97 -13.70 25.40
CA GLY A 132 -7.92 -13.50 24.43
C GLY A 132 -8.41 -13.19 23.00
N ILE A 133 -9.72 -13.05 22.78
CA ILE A 133 -10.29 -12.62 21.50
C ILE A 133 -10.12 -11.11 21.35
N ILE A 134 -9.71 -10.65 20.18
CA ILE A 134 -9.58 -9.22 19.90
C ILE A 134 -10.84 -8.70 19.21
N ASP A 135 -11.49 -7.71 19.83
CA ASP A 135 -12.59 -6.97 19.22
C ASP A 135 -12.06 -5.83 18.36
N ILE A 136 -12.45 -5.83 17.10
CA ILE A 136 -12.12 -4.78 16.13
C ILE A 136 -13.40 -4.24 15.51
N ASP A 137 -13.64 -2.93 15.71
CA ASP A 137 -14.67 -2.19 15.01
C ASP A 137 -14.00 -1.27 13.98
N ALA A 138 -14.36 -1.43 12.71
CA ALA A 138 -13.80 -0.68 11.60
C ALA A 138 -14.88 0.09 10.83
N THR A 139 -14.64 1.36 10.58
CA THR A 139 -15.46 2.18 9.68
C THR A 139 -14.73 2.39 8.37
N ILE A 140 -15.35 1.96 7.28
CA ILE A 140 -14.89 2.19 5.91
C ILE A 140 -15.56 3.47 5.42
N TYR A 141 -14.77 4.48 5.13
CA TYR A 141 -15.25 5.73 4.54
C TYR A 141 -15.15 5.68 3.03
N CYS A 142 -16.10 6.26 2.34
CA CYS A 142 -16.11 6.47 0.89
C CYS A 142 -16.67 7.85 0.56
N GLU A 143 -16.33 8.39 -0.61
CA GLU A 143 -16.70 9.77 -0.95
C GLU A 143 -18.15 9.93 -1.39
N LYS A 144 -18.78 8.90 -1.99
CA LYS A 144 -20.11 9.00 -2.62
C LYS A 144 -21.05 7.91 -2.13
N ALA A 145 -22.34 8.22 -2.09
CA ALA A 145 -23.39 7.25 -1.76
C ALA A 145 -23.43 6.06 -2.74
N SER A 146 -23.15 6.29 -4.02
CA SER A 146 -23.01 5.23 -5.02
C SER A 146 -21.89 4.25 -4.69
N HIS A 147 -20.73 4.75 -4.22
CA HIS A 147 -19.61 3.92 -3.78
C HIS A 147 -19.99 3.06 -2.55
N LYS A 148 -20.72 3.65 -1.59
CA LYS A 148 -21.24 2.91 -0.43
C LYS A 148 -22.09 1.71 -0.87
N GLY A 149 -22.99 1.89 -1.83
CA GLY A 149 -23.82 0.81 -2.36
C GLY A 149 -22.99 -0.33 -2.96
N ILE A 150 -21.93 -0.01 -3.70
CA ILE A 150 -21.02 -1.00 -4.31
C ILE A 150 -20.19 -1.74 -3.24
N ILE A 151 -19.64 -1.02 -2.26
CA ILE A 151 -18.87 -1.60 -1.16
C ILE A 151 -19.72 -2.56 -0.33
N ILE A 152 -20.99 -2.23 -0.07
CA ILE A 152 -21.91 -3.11 0.65
C ILE A 152 -22.30 -4.30 -0.24
N GLY A 153 -22.60 -4.03 -1.51
CA GLY A 153 -23.07 -5.03 -2.47
C GLY A 153 -24.49 -5.51 -2.22
N LYS A 154 -24.98 -6.38 -3.10
CA LYS A 154 -26.34 -6.95 -2.99
C LYS A 154 -26.48 -7.70 -1.65
N GLN A 155 -27.45 -7.30 -0.83
CA GLN A 155 -27.69 -7.87 0.50
C GLN A 155 -26.46 -7.95 1.41
N GLY A 156 -25.49 -7.05 1.24
CA GLY A 156 -24.27 -7.03 2.05
C GLY A 156 -23.19 -8.04 1.62
N ALA A 157 -23.36 -8.73 0.50
CA ALA A 157 -22.48 -9.83 0.09
C ALA A 157 -21.03 -9.38 -0.13
N MET A 158 -20.80 -8.21 -0.72
CA MET A 158 -19.45 -7.70 -0.97
C MET A 158 -18.76 -7.32 0.34
N LEU A 159 -19.42 -6.59 1.22
CA LEU A 159 -18.89 -6.22 2.53
C LEU A 159 -18.59 -7.46 3.38
N LYS A 160 -19.47 -8.46 3.36
CA LYS A 160 -19.24 -9.74 4.05
C LYS A 160 -18.00 -10.46 3.53
N LYS A 161 -17.79 -10.48 2.20
CA LYS A 161 -16.60 -11.08 1.57
C LYS A 161 -15.32 -10.37 2.02
N ILE A 162 -15.30 -9.03 1.92
CA ILE A 162 -14.17 -8.18 2.33
C ILE A 162 -13.85 -8.41 3.80
N SER A 163 -14.85 -8.33 4.69
CA SER A 163 -14.67 -8.50 6.13
C SER A 163 -14.19 -9.90 6.53
N SER A 164 -14.68 -10.94 5.83
CA SER A 164 -14.24 -12.32 6.09
C SER A 164 -12.79 -12.54 5.70
N GLN A 165 -12.35 -12.00 4.56
CA GLN A 165 -10.95 -12.06 4.12
C GLN A 165 -10.05 -11.25 5.05
N ALA A 166 -10.46 -10.02 5.41
CA ALA A 166 -9.72 -9.17 6.33
C ALA A 166 -9.57 -9.83 7.70
N ARG A 167 -10.65 -10.39 8.26
CA ARG A 167 -10.62 -11.09 9.55
C ARG A 167 -9.60 -12.23 9.55
N ALA A 168 -9.56 -13.05 8.51
CA ALA A 168 -8.62 -14.17 8.42
C ALA A 168 -7.15 -13.69 8.43
N ASP A 169 -6.85 -12.57 7.78
CA ASP A 169 -5.51 -12.02 7.76
C ASP A 169 -5.17 -11.27 9.06
N CYS A 170 -6.14 -10.59 9.69
CA CYS A 170 -5.97 -10.04 11.04
C CYS A 170 -5.68 -11.14 12.07
N GLU A 171 -6.41 -12.26 12.04
CA GLU A 171 -6.17 -13.42 12.91
C GLU A 171 -4.76 -14.01 12.70
N ARG A 172 -4.30 -14.07 11.45
CA ARG A 172 -2.94 -14.53 11.11
C ARG A 172 -1.86 -13.61 11.66
N PHE A 173 -2.06 -12.29 11.52
CA PHE A 173 -1.11 -11.30 12.02
C PHE A 173 -1.05 -11.25 13.54
N MET A 174 -2.22 -11.26 14.19
CA MET A 174 -2.33 -11.18 15.66
C MET A 174 -2.03 -12.51 16.38
N GLY A 175 -2.00 -13.63 15.68
CA GLY A 175 -1.83 -14.96 16.28
C GLY A 175 -3.00 -15.43 17.15
N THR A 176 -4.12 -14.71 17.14
CA THR A 176 -5.31 -15.01 17.95
C THR A 176 -6.61 -14.77 17.17
N LYS A 177 -7.75 -15.17 17.78
CA LYS A 177 -9.08 -14.95 17.19
C LYS A 177 -9.45 -13.48 17.18
N VAL A 178 -10.10 -13.06 16.09
CA VAL A 178 -10.57 -11.69 15.90
C VAL A 178 -12.08 -11.66 15.66
N TYR A 179 -12.78 -10.83 16.42
CA TYR A 179 -14.14 -10.45 16.15
C TYR A 179 -14.17 -9.11 15.42
N LEU A 180 -14.32 -9.16 14.09
CA LEU A 180 -14.30 -7.99 13.22
C LEU A 180 -15.71 -7.54 12.85
N GLN A 181 -16.06 -6.30 13.21
CA GLN A 181 -17.26 -5.61 12.72
C GLN A 181 -16.87 -4.47 11.78
N THR A 182 -17.60 -4.32 10.67
CA THR A 182 -17.33 -3.31 9.67
C THR A 182 -18.57 -2.51 9.31
N TRP A 183 -18.42 -1.19 9.19
CA TRP A 183 -19.46 -0.27 8.75
C TRP A 183 -18.98 0.53 7.54
N VAL A 184 -19.91 0.97 6.69
CA VAL A 184 -19.60 1.84 5.56
C VAL A 184 -20.29 3.18 5.74
N ARG A 185 -19.52 4.27 5.74
CA ARG A 185 -20.02 5.65 5.85
C ARG A 185 -19.61 6.49 4.66
N VAL A 186 -20.48 7.39 4.24
CA VAL A 186 -20.12 8.41 3.25
C VAL A 186 -19.49 9.59 3.97
N LYS A 187 -18.35 10.04 3.48
CA LYS A 187 -17.66 11.24 3.92
C LYS A 187 -17.11 11.97 2.69
N GLU A 188 -17.89 12.92 2.21
CA GLU A 188 -17.52 13.70 1.02
C GLU A 188 -16.23 14.47 1.25
N ASN A 189 -15.40 14.56 0.21
CA ASN A 189 -14.15 15.33 0.18
C ASN A 189 -13.18 15.04 1.36
N TRP A 190 -13.21 13.82 1.91
CA TRP A 190 -12.33 13.47 3.03
C TRP A 190 -10.84 13.61 2.68
N ARG A 191 -10.47 13.44 1.40
CA ARG A 191 -9.10 13.59 0.89
C ARG A 191 -8.60 15.04 0.89
N ASP A 192 -9.49 16.01 0.93
CA ASP A 192 -9.15 17.45 0.98
C ASP A 192 -9.01 17.95 2.42
N SER A 193 -9.30 17.13 3.42
CA SER A 193 -9.25 17.45 4.83
C SER A 193 -7.98 16.90 5.47
N GLN A 194 -7.00 17.77 5.76
CA GLN A 194 -5.76 17.38 6.44
C GLN A 194 -6.04 16.67 7.78
N TYR A 195 -7.06 17.13 8.51
CA TYR A 195 -7.48 16.52 9.77
C TYR A 195 -7.94 15.05 9.56
N LEU A 196 -8.71 14.76 8.52
CA LEU A 196 -9.18 13.39 8.23
C LEU A 196 -8.05 12.51 7.70
N ILE A 197 -7.17 13.06 6.87
CA ILE A 197 -5.98 12.36 6.36
C ILE A 197 -5.12 11.91 7.54
N SER A 198 -4.83 12.83 8.48
CA SER A 198 -4.04 12.53 9.68
C SER A 198 -4.73 11.49 10.58
N ASN A 199 -6.04 11.64 10.82
CA ASN A 199 -6.81 10.68 11.64
C ASN A 199 -6.86 9.26 11.05
N PHE A 200 -6.82 9.15 9.72
CA PHE A 200 -6.79 7.85 9.04
C PHE A 200 -5.37 7.27 8.94
N GLY A 201 -4.36 7.98 9.47
CA GLY A 201 -2.97 7.50 9.46
C GLY A 201 -2.23 7.71 8.13
N TYR A 202 -2.76 8.56 7.23
CA TYR A 202 -2.12 8.87 5.94
C TYR A 202 -1.25 10.13 5.97
N ASP A 203 -0.92 10.66 7.14
CA ASP A 203 -0.06 11.84 7.25
C ASP A 203 1.41 11.44 7.06
N ALA A 204 2.04 11.96 6.01
CA ALA A 204 3.45 11.71 5.66
C ALA A 204 4.46 12.46 6.57
N ARG A 205 4.02 13.00 7.71
CA ARG A 205 4.84 13.81 8.62
C ARG A 205 5.22 13.12 9.94
N GLN A 206 5.20 11.79 9.93
CA GLN A 206 5.79 11.03 11.04
C GLN A 206 7.13 10.45 10.64
#